data_67ce843f17ac894118bf8feea85b00d2
#
_entry.id   67ce843f17ac894118bf8feea85b00d2
#
_cell.length_a   1.000
_cell.length_b   1.000
_cell.length_c   1.000
_cell.angle_alpha   90.00
_cell.angle_beta   90.00
_cell.angle_gamma   90.00
#
_symmetry.space_group_name_H-M   'P 1'
#
loop_
_entity.id
_entity.type
_entity.pdbx_description
1 polymer ?
#
loop_
_entity_poly.entity_id
_entity_poly.type
_entity_poly.pdbx_seq_one_letter_code
_entity_poly.pdbx_strand_id
1 'polypeptide(L)'
;MDTHLRPKISIVIPIHDMKGGDAFLWRSINAITGQSFKDYEIIIVKEGKMAENTNAGIRRARGELIKILYLDDYFAHKDALKEIVEAFKGDMKWLVTGCKADKAHMPHFPTFGIGDMDNHIGSPSVLTIRNGLDIYFDEKMSWLLDLDYYKRLYARYGSPSILNTVNVIIGTGDHQMTNILTPEEKKAEDIYLKSKYA
;
A
#
# COMPACT_ATOMS: atom_id res chain seq x y z
N MET A 1 -10.85 -7.43 -33.11
CA MET A 1 -9.97 -7.77 -31.96
C MET A 1 -10.11 -6.64 -30.96
N ASP A 2 -10.90 -6.89 -29.91
CA ASP A 2 -11.05 -5.91 -28.82
C ASP A 2 -9.70 -5.79 -28.10
N THR A 3 -8.97 -4.76 -28.43
CA THR A 3 -7.89 -4.28 -27.57
C THR A 3 -8.55 -3.68 -26.34
N HIS A 4 -8.88 -4.52 -25.35
CA HIS A 4 -9.13 -4.02 -24.00
C HIS A 4 -7.86 -3.28 -23.59
N LEU A 5 -7.88 -1.96 -23.75
CA LEU A 5 -6.79 -1.09 -23.37
C LEU A 5 -6.46 -1.41 -21.91
N ARG A 6 -5.20 -1.78 -21.68
CA ARG A 6 -4.67 -2.05 -20.35
C ARG A 6 -4.86 -0.80 -19.50
N PRO A 7 -5.53 -0.85 -18.34
CA PRO A 7 -5.73 0.36 -17.54
C PRO A 7 -4.38 0.93 -17.10
N LYS A 8 -4.33 2.24 -16.90
CA LYS A 8 -3.10 2.89 -16.44
C LYS A 8 -2.70 2.44 -15.05
N ILE A 9 -3.68 2.20 -14.16
CA ILE A 9 -3.40 1.80 -12.78
C ILE A 9 -4.44 0.81 -12.25
N SER A 10 -3.98 -0.23 -11.57
CA SER A 10 -4.81 -1.15 -10.78
C SER A 10 -4.78 -0.71 -9.32
N ILE A 11 -5.95 -0.50 -8.73
CA ILE A 11 -6.10 -0.22 -7.30
C ILE A 11 -6.45 -1.54 -6.61
N VAL A 12 -5.52 -2.05 -5.80
CA VAL A 12 -5.66 -3.31 -5.07
C VAL A 12 -6.14 -3.02 -3.66
N ILE A 13 -7.31 -3.56 -3.31
CA ILE A 13 -7.93 -3.44 -1.99
C ILE A 13 -7.99 -4.84 -1.37
N PRO A 14 -7.01 -5.21 -0.54
CA PRO A 14 -7.09 -6.44 0.23
C PRO A 14 -8.11 -6.25 1.36
N ILE A 15 -9.07 -7.17 1.47
CA ILE A 15 -10.11 -7.13 2.49
C ILE A 15 -10.03 -8.36 3.40
N HIS A 16 -10.47 -8.20 4.64
CA HIS A 16 -10.63 -9.29 5.60
C HIS A 16 -11.85 -9.00 6.48
N ASP A 17 -12.32 -10.02 7.19
CA ASP A 17 -13.45 -9.85 8.10
C ASP A 17 -13.03 -9.00 9.29
N MET A 18 -13.69 -7.86 9.42
CA MET A 18 -13.49 -6.92 10.52
C MET A 18 -14.77 -6.15 10.82
N LYS A 19 -14.92 -5.73 12.07
CA LYS A 19 -16.06 -4.90 12.47
C LYS A 19 -16.04 -3.58 11.69
N GLY A 20 -17.14 -3.28 11.01
CA GLY A 20 -17.25 -2.06 10.19
C GLY A 20 -16.59 -2.14 8.81
N GLY A 21 -16.11 -3.32 8.38
CA GLY A 21 -15.43 -3.52 7.10
C GLY A 21 -16.23 -3.03 5.91
N ASP A 22 -17.55 -3.26 5.88
CA ASP A 22 -18.42 -2.77 4.80
C ASP A 22 -18.40 -1.23 4.71
N ALA A 23 -18.47 -0.54 5.85
CA ALA A 23 -18.44 0.93 5.87
C ALA A 23 -17.08 1.47 5.40
N PHE A 24 -15.98 0.81 5.78
CA PHE A 24 -14.65 1.17 5.29
C PHE A 24 -14.54 0.95 3.79
N LEU A 25 -14.99 -0.21 3.29
CA LEU A 25 -14.98 -0.50 1.86
C LEU A 25 -15.80 0.54 1.07
N TRP A 26 -17.01 0.87 1.54
CA TRP A 26 -17.84 1.91 0.92
C TRP A 26 -17.12 3.25 0.88
N ARG A 27 -16.48 3.67 1.97
CA ARG A 27 -15.71 4.91 2.02
C ARG A 27 -14.57 4.90 1.01
N SER A 28 -13.80 3.81 0.95
CA SER A 28 -12.70 3.66 0.02
C SER A 28 -13.18 3.69 -1.43
N ILE A 29 -14.23 2.93 -1.78
CA ILE A 29 -14.82 2.91 -3.13
C ILE A 29 -15.36 4.29 -3.53
N ASN A 30 -16.05 4.99 -2.63
CA ASN A 30 -16.53 6.35 -2.92
C ASN A 30 -15.36 7.32 -3.18
N ALA A 31 -14.29 7.23 -2.41
CA ALA A 31 -13.10 8.05 -2.64
C ALA A 31 -12.41 7.72 -3.97
N ILE A 32 -12.41 6.45 -4.41
CA ILE A 32 -11.87 6.02 -5.70
C ILE A 32 -12.76 6.51 -6.84
N THR A 33 -14.06 6.30 -6.76
CA THR A 33 -15.00 6.71 -7.82
C THR A 33 -15.08 8.23 -7.96
N GLY A 34 -14.81 8.96 -6.89
CA GLY A 34 -14.70 10.43 -6.86
C GLY A 34 -13.40 10.98 -7.45
N GLN A 35 -12.40 10.15 -7.79
CA GLN A 35 -11.14 10.64 -8.37
C GLN A 35 -11.35 11.29 -9.73
N SER A 36 -10.59 12.34 -10.05
CA SER A 36 -10.60 12.99 -11.36
C SER A 36 -9.98 12.12 -12.46
N PHE A 37 -8.97 11.32 -12.13
CA PHE A 37 -8.38 10.34 -13.03
C PHE A 37 -9.26 9.09 -13.11
N LYS A 38 -9.57 8.61 -14.33
CA LYS A 38 -10.57 7.54 -14.57
C LYS A 38 -10.01 6.27 -15.23
N ASP A 39 -8.79 6.27 -15.72
CA ASP A 39 -8.19 5.11 -16.37
C ASP A 39 -7.59 4.15 -15.33
N TYR A 40 -8.46 3.49 -14.58
CA TYR A 40 -8.12 2.53 -13.54
C TYR A 40 -9.05 1.31 -13.53
N GLU A 41 -8.59 0.23 -12.91
CA GLU A 41 -9.42 -0.89 -12.43
C GLU A 41 -9.34 -0.99 -10.92
N ILE A 42 -10.36 -1.58 -10.30
CA ILE A 42 -10.41 -1.88 -8.86
C ILE A 42 -10.38 -3.40 -8.70
N ILE A 43 -9.47 -3.87 -7.85
CA ILE A 43 -9.29 -5.30 -7.56
C ILE A 43 -9.49 -5.50 -6.06
N ILE A 44 -10.64 -6.04 -5.68
CA ILE A 44 -10.96 -6.40 -4.29
C ILE A 44 -10.62 -7.87 -4.10
N VAL A 45 -9.84 -8.19 -3.07
CA VAL A 45 -9.34 -9.55 -2.81
C VAL A 45 -9.60 -9.97 -1.37
N LYS A 46 -10.11 -11.21 -1.21
CA LYS A 46 -10.33 -11.85 0.08
C LYS A 46 -9.93 -13.33 -0.02
N GLU A 47 -8.62 -13.61 0.08
CA GLU A 47 -8.06 -14.95 -0.14
C GLU A 47 -7.10 -15.43 0.95
N GLY A 48 -7.10 -14.79 2.11
CA GLY A 48 -6.23 -15.16 3.20
C GLY A 48 -5.92 -14.00 4.14
N LYS A 49 -4.72 -14.01 4.70
CA LYS A 49 -4.21 -12.91 5.54
C LYS A 49 -3.82 -11.72 4.67
N MET A 50 -3.42 -10.61 5.30
CA MET A 50 -3.13 -9.35 4.62
C MET A 50 -2.09 -9.47 3.50
N ALA A 51 -0.96 -10.14 3.75
CA ALA A 51 0.09 -10.32 2.75
C ALA A 51 -0.38 -11.19 1.57
N GLU A 52 -1.06 -12.31 1.85
CA GLU A 52 -1.64 -13.21 0.84
C GLU A 52 -2.66 -12.48 -0.05
N ASN A 53 -3.58 -11.73 0.57
CA ASN A 53 -4.57 -10.92 -0.15
C ASN A 53 -3.90 -9.86 -1.03
N THR A 54 -2.92 -9.14 -0.49
CA THR A 54 -2.20 -8.11 -1.24
C THR A 54 -1.46 -8.72 -2.43
N ASN A 55 -0.78 -9.86 -2.22
CA ASN A 55 -0.09 -10.60 -3.27
C ASN A 55 -1.03 -11.10 -4.35
N ALA A 56 -2.19 -11.65 -3.97
CA ALA A 56 -3.20 -12.09 -4.92
C ALA A 56 -3.74 -10.92 -5.77
N GLY A 57 -3.93 -9.75 -5.17
CA GLY A 57 -4.30 -8.54 -5.87
C GLY A 57 -3.21 -8.06 -6.85
N ILE A 58 -1.95 -8.08 -6.42
CA ILE A 58 -0.80 -7.75 -7.28
C ILE A 58 -0.74 -8.69 -8.51
N ARG A 59 -0.92 -10.00 -8.31
CA ARG A 59 -0.93 -10.99 -9.42
C ARG A 59 -2.08 -10.79 -10.41
N ARG A 60 -3.22 -10.26 -9.97
CA ARG A 60 -4.41 -9.99 -10.81
C ARG A 60 -4.37 -8.65 -11.53
N ALA A 61 -3.47 -7.76 -11.09
CA ALA A 61 -3.37 -6.42 -11.64
C ALA A 61 -2.98 -6.43 -13.11
N ARG A 62 -3.76 -5.73 -13.95
CA ARG A 62 -3.51 -5.55 -15.37
C ARG A 62 -2.98 -4.17 -15.70
N GLY A 63 -3.10 -3.21 -14.78
CA GLY A 63 -2.63 -1.85 -14.95
C GLY A 63 -1.11 -1.77 -15.18
N GLU A 64 -0.64 -0.69 -15.77
CA GLU A 64 0.79 -0.39 -15.86
C GLU A 64 1.39 -0.16 -14.47
N LEU A 65 0.60 0.45 -13.59
CA LEU A 65 0.92 0.71 -12.19
C LEU A 65 0.01 -0.09 -11.27
N ILE A 66 0.47 -0.36 -10.07
CA ILE A 66 -0.32 -0.98 -9.00
C ILE A 66 -0.29 -0.05 -7.78
N LYS A 67 -1.45 0.43 -7.39
CA LYS A 67 -1.69 1.17 -6.15
C LYS A 67 -2.27 0.24 -5.11
N ILE A 68 -1.59 0.08 -3.98
CA ILE A 68 -2.14 -0.63 -2.83
C ILE A 68 -2.97 0.36 -2.01
N LEU A 69 -4.17 -0.03 -1.61
CA LEU A 69 -5.04 0.76 -0.76
C LEU A 69 -5.74 -0.19 0.22
N TYR A 70 -5.32 -0.19 1.49
CA TYR A 70 -5.91 -1.05 2.51
C TYR A 70 -7.33 -0.63 2.81
N LEU A 71 -8.14 -1.58 3.28
CA LEU A 71 -9.59 -1.49 3.41
C LEU A 71 -10.08 -0.24 4.16
N ASP A 72 -9.39 0.13 5.22
CA ASP A 72 -9.71 1.27 6.09
C ASP A 72 -9.10 2.60 5.63
N ASP A 73 -8.28 2.58 4.57
CA ASP A 73 -7.62 3.75 4.00
C ASP A 73 -8.40 4.30 2.78
N TYR A 74 -8.20 5.56 2.46
CA TYR A 74 -8.86 6.19 1.33
C TYR A 74 -8.05 7.38 0.77
N PHE A 75 -8.34 7.77 -0.48
CA PHE A 75 -7.71 8.94 -1.09
C PHE A 75 -8.11 10.24 -0.38
N ALA A 76 -7.14 11.09 -0.11
CA ALA A 76 -7.32 12.32 0.66
C ALA A 76 -8.13 13.39 -0.09
N HIS A 77 -8.04 13.41 -1.42
CA HIS A 77 -8.74 14.38 -2.28
C HIS A 77 -8.95 13.84 -3.70
N LYS A 78 -9.77 14.51 -4.48
CA LYS A 78 -10.21 14.05 -5.81
C LYS A 78 -9.10 13.93 -6.87
N ASP A 79 -7.97 14.60 -6.69
CA ASP A 79 -6.85 14.60 -7.64
C ASP A 79 -5.68 13.70 -7.20
N ALA A 80 -5.80 13.02 -6.05
CA ALA A 80 -4.73 12.20 -5.47
C ALA A 80 -4.21 11.12 -6.44
N LEU A 81 -5.11 10.40 -7.11
CA LEU A 81 -4.73 9.37 -8.07
C LEU A 81 -4.08 9.96 -9.32
N LYS A 82 -4.56 11.11 -9.78
CA LYS A 82 -3.96 11.85 -10.90
C LYS A 82 -2.51 12.26 -10.58
N GLU A 83 -2.28 12.85 -9.42
CA GLU A 83 -0.95 13.27 -8.96
C GLU A 83 0.02 12.10 -8.89
N ILE A 84 -0.42 10.95 -8.37
CA ILE A 84 0.38 9.71 -8.32
C ILE A 84 0.78 9.27 -9.72
N VAL A 85 -0.18 9.20 -10.65
CA VAL A 85 0.08 8.76 -12.03
C VAL A 85 1.00 9.73 -12.76
N GLU A 86 0.80 11.04 -12.59
CA GLU A 86 1.63 12.08 -13.20
C GLU A 86 3.05 12.14 -12.64
N ALA A 87 3.22 11.79 -11.35
CA ALA A 87 4.53 11.71 -10.71
C ALA A 87 5.33 10.47 -11.16
N PHE A 88 4.68 9.42 -11.64
CA PHE A 88 5.31 8.16 -12.02
C PHE A 88 5.95 8.27 -13.43
N LYS A 89 7.22 8.69 -13.51
CA LYS A 89 7.93 9.00 -14.75
C LYS A 89 8.94 7.92 -15.15
N GLY A 90 9.16 7.81 -16.47
CA GLY A 90 10.25 7.01 -17.04
C GLY A 90 10.25 5.56 -16.59
N ASP A 91 11.41 5.06 -16.16
CA ASP A 91 11.64 3.68 -15.70
C ASP A 91 11.49 3.50 -14.18
N MET A 92 10.93 4.51 -13.50
CA MET A 92 10.64 4.48 -12.06
C MET A 92 9.96 3.16 -11.68
N LYS A 93 10.42 2.51 -10.59
CA LYS A 93 9.92 1.21 -10.15
C LYS A 93 8.89 1.33 -9.03
N TRP A 94 9.09 2.26 -8.10
CA TRP A 94 8.20 2.49 -7.00
C TRP A 94 8.21 3.94 -6.52
N LEU A 95 7.05 4.36 -6.02
CA LEU A 95 6.78 5.71 -5.54
C LEU A 95 5.98 5.60 -4.24
N VAL A 96 6.26 6.50 -3.30
CA VAL A 96 5.51 6.65 -2.06
C VAL A 96 5.02 8.09 -1.90
N THR A 97 3.84 8.24 -1.28
CA THR A 97 3.22 9.55 -1.07
C THR A 97 3.11 9.89 0.40
N GLY A 98 2.94 11.16 0.71
CA GLY A 98 2.53 11.57 2.05
C GLY A 98 1.14 11.02 2.41
N CYS A 99 0.92 10.84 3.69
CA CYS A 99 -0.37 10.43 4.26
C CYS A 99 -0.70 11.23 5.52
N LYS A 100 -1.92 11.05 5.99
CA LYS A 100 -2.36 11.58 7.28
C LYS A 100 -3.28 10.56 7.92
N ALA A 101 -3.07 10.24 9.20
CA ALA A 101 -4.03 9.45 9.94
C ALA A 101 -5.34 10.24 10.13
N ASP A 102 -6.48 9.58 10.03
CA ASP A 102 -7.81 10.20 10.06
C ASP A 102 -8.07 11.03 11.33
N LYS A 103 -7.46 10.62 12.46
CA LYS A 103 -7.53 11.30 13.76
C LYS A 103 -6.32 12.18 14.09
N ALA A 104 -5.30 12.24 13.21
CA ALA A 104 -4.11 13.04 13.46
C ALA A 104 -4.29 14.49 13.01
N HIS A 105 -3.57 15.40 13.68
CA HIS A 105 -3.51 16.81 13.26
C HIS A 105 -2.44 17.03 12.17
N MET A 106 -1.31 16.30 12.26
CA MET A 106 -0.18 16.50 11.36
C MET A 106 -0.09 15.41 10.31
N PRO A 107 0.30 15.74 9.07
CA PRO A 107 0.62 14.77 8.05
C PRO A 107 1.95 14.06 8.35
N HIS A 108 2.11 12.87 7.76
CA HIS A 108 3.37 12.15 7.67
C HIS A 108 3.86 12.19 6.22
N PHE A 109 5.11 12.60 6.04
CA PHE A 109 5.79 12.54 4.75
C PHE A 109 6.88 11.47 4.82
N PRO A 110 6.88 10.51 3.87
CA PRO A 110 7.86 9.44 3.87
C PRO A 110 9.29 9.98 3.86
N THR A 111 10.14 9.35 4.65
CA THR A 111 11.59 9.45 4.52
C THR A 111 12.15 8.05 4.30
N PHE A 112 13.29 7.96 3.65
CA PHE A 112 13.91 6.67 3.40
C PHE A 112 15.41 6.75 3.74
N GLY A 113 15.82 5.96 4.74
CA GLY A 113 17.21 5.80 5.18
C GLY A 113 17.72 4.37 4.87
N ILE A 114 18.96 4.28 4.40
CA ILE A 114 19.63 2.98 4.18
C ILE A 114 19.93 2.35 5.54
N GLY A 115 19.57 1.07 5.70
CA GLY A 115 19.91 0.29 6.91
C GLY A 115 18.98 0.49 8.10
N ASP A 116 18.00 1.35 7.97
CA ASP A 116 17.01 1.57 9.02
C ASP A 116 16.12 0.35 9.23
N MET A 117 15.88 -0.03 10.47
CA MET A 117 14.94 -1.07 10.87
C MET A 117 13.60 -0.49 11.30
N ASP A 118 13.44 0.81 11.20
CA ASP A 118 12.20 1.52 11.47
C ASP A 118 11.47 1.86 10.17
N ASN A 119 10.14 1.80 10.20
CA ASN A 119 9.32 2.16 9.05
C ASN A 119 9.04 3.67 9.04
N HIS A 120 9.85 4.40 8.30
CA HIS A 120 9.67 5.84 8.06
C HIS A 120 8.85 6.14 6.79
N ILE A 121 8.43 5.13 6.04
CA ILE A 121 7.59 5.29 4.86
C ILE A 121 6.12 5.37 5.25
N GLY A 122 5.66 4.45 6.09
CA GLY A 122 4.26 4.33 6.51
C GLY A 122 3.56 3.10 5.95
N SER A 123 2.24 3.08 6.05
CA SER A 123 1.37 1.99 5.58
C SER A 123 1.57 1.69 4.09
N PRO A 124 1.39 0.42 3.64
CA PRO A 124 1.40 0.08 2.22
C PRO A 124 0.44 0.88 1.36
N SER A 125 -0.56 1.53 1.94
CA SER A 125 -1.46 2.41 1.21
C SER A 125 -0.80 3.68 0.66
N VAL A 126 0.41 4.05 1.10
CA VAL A 126 1.16 5.14 0.46
C VAL A 126 1.93 4.68 -0.79
N LEU A 127 2.05 3.35 -0.99
CA LEU A 127 2.87 2.75 -2.03
C LEU A 127 2.15 2.66 -3.38
N THR A 128 2.88 2.96 -4.44
CA THR A 128 2.55 2.63 -5.82
C THR A 128 3.77 2.00 -6.48
N ILE A 129 3.59 0.88 -7.16
CA ILE A 129 4.66 0.17 -7.85
C ILE A 129 4.37 0.05 -9.36
N ARG A 130 5.42 -0.11 -10.16
CA ARG A 130 5.27 -0.55 -11.54
C ARG A 130 4.81 -2.01 -11.55
N ASN A 131 3.86 -2.35 -12.40
CA ASN A 131 3.43 -3.74 -12.57
C ASN A 131 4.54 -4.55 -13.25
N GLY A 132 4.64 -5.84 -12.86
CA GLY A 132 5.66 -6.76 -13.37
C GLY A 132 6.95 -6.76 -12.53
N LEU A 133 6.97 -6.11 -11.37
CA LEU A 133 8.02 -6.34 -10.40
C LEU A 133 7.79 -7.72 -9.75
N ASP A 134 8.82 -8.57 -9.84
CA ASP A 134 8.78 -9.91 -9.23
C ASP A 134 9.20 -9.85 -7.76
N ILE A 135 8.46 -9.07 -6.99
CA ILE A 135 8.59 -8.93 -5.53
C ILE A 135 7.19 -8.92 -4.93
N TYR A 136 6.96 -9.79 -3.93
CA TYR A 136 5.70 -9.96 -3.24
C TYR A 136 5.90 -9.78 -1.74
N PHE A 137 4.85 -9.45 -1.01
CA PHE A 137 4.88 -9.39 0.46
C PHE A 137 5.22 -10.77 1.04
N ASP A 138 5.97 -10.80 2.13
CA ASP A 138 6.26 -12.05 2.85
C ASP A 138 5.02 -12.51 3.61
N GLU A 139 4.44 -13.63 3.20
CA GLU A 139 3.19 -14.17 3.72
C GLU A 139 3.31 -14.72 5.16
N LYS A 140 4.53 -14.80 5.70
CA LYS A 140 4.77 -15.12 7.10
C LYS A 140 4.66 -13.91 8.04
N MET A 141 4.53 -12.71 7.49
CA MET A 141 4.48 -11.46 8.22
C MET A 141 3.08 -10.85 8.20
N SER A 142 2.71 -10.21 9.31
CA SER A 142 1.41 -9.56 9.48
C SER A 142 1.52 -8.11 9.92
N TRP A 143 2.60 -7.74 10.60
CA TRP A 143 2.82 -6.42 11.18
C TRP A 143 3.95 -5.64 10.49
N LEU A 144 5.13 -6.27 10.33
CA LEU A 144 6.30 -5.64 9.71
C LEU A 144 6.44 -5.97 8.21
N LEU A 145 5.35 -6.45 7.60
CA LEU A 145 5.33 -6.87 6.20
C LEU A 145 5.67 -5.72 5.22
N ASP A 146 5.31 -4.51 5.58
CA ASP A 146 5.61 -3.29 4.81
C ASP A 146 7.11 -2.94 4.87
N LEU A 147 7.70 -2.96 6.06
CA LEU A 147 9.12 -2.70 6.24
C LEU A 147 9.98 -3.71 5.47
N ASP A 148 9.67 -5.02 5.57
CA ASP A 148 10.33 -6.05 4.78
C ASP A 148 10.21 -5.79 3.28
N TYR A 149 9.01 -5.45 2.83
CA TYR A 149 8.74 -5.19 1.42
C TYR A 149 9.53 -4.00 0.89
N TYR A 150 9.56 -2.89 1.63
CA TYR A 150 10.32 -1.69 1.28
C TYR A 150 11.83 -1.95 1.24
N LYS A 151 12.37 -2.72 2.19
CA LYS A 151 13.79 -3.13 2.18
C LYS A 151 14.13 -3.94 0.94
N ARG A 152 13.27 -4.87 0.53
CA ARG A 152 13.49 -5.69 -0.68
C ARG A 152 13.33 -4.89 -1.98
N LEU A 153 12.37 -3.97 -2.04
CA LEU A 153 12.24 -3.01 -3.16
C LEU A 153 13.51 -2.18 -3.29
N TYR A 154 14.00 -1.64 -2.17
CA TYR A 154 15.22 -0.84 -2.15
C TYR A 154 16.44 -1.66 -2.61
N ALA A 155 16.64 -2.84 -2.05
CA ALA A 155 17.78 -3.69 -2.38
C ALA A 155 17.83 -4.03 -3.87
N ARG A 156 16.67 -4.16 -4.52
CA ARG A 156 16.58 -4.55 -5.93
C ARG A 156 16.50 -3.38 -6.91
N TYR A 157 15.90 -2.27 -6.52
CA TYR A 157 15.53 -1.18 -7.43
C TYR A 157 16.02 0.20 -6.97
N GLY A 158 16.69 0.30 -5.83
CA GLY A 158 17.14 1.57 -5.27
C GLY A 158 16.03 2.34 -4.55
N SER A 159 16.28 3.60 -4.25
CA SER A 159 15.40 4.47 -3.47
C SER A 159 14.03 4.68 -4.14
N PRO A 160 12.95 4.87 -3.34
CA PRO A 160 11.67 5.30 -3.86
C PRO A 160 11.75 6.72 -4.42
N SER A 161 10.85 7.03 -5.35
CA SER A 161 10.47 8.41 -5.57
C SER A 161 9.47 8.82 -4.50
N ILE A 162 9.64 10.02 -3.94
CA ILE A 162 8.76 10.54 -2.89
C ILE A 162 7.94 11.69 -3.46
N LEU A 163 6.62 11.53 -3.43
CA LEU A 163 5.67 12.59 -3.75
C LEU A 163 5.25 13.26 -2.43
N ASN A 164 5.76 14.47 -2.20
CA ASN A 164 5.52 15.23 -0.97
C ASN A 164 4.14 15.90 -0.94
N THR A 165 3.09 15.12 -1.22
CA THR A 165 1.69 15.51 -1.07
C THR A 165 0.93 14.47 -0.27
N VAL A 166 -0.06 14.89 0.49
CA VAL A 166 -0.94 13.99 1.26
C VAL A 166 -2.00 13.43 0.32
N ASN A 167 -1.75 12.26 -0.24
CA ASN A 167 -2.67 11.60 -1.16
C ASN A 167 -3.55 10.54 -0.50
N VAL A 168 -3.19 10.08 0.71
CA VAL A 168 -3.89 9.01 1.41
C VAL A 168 -4.23 9.42 2.83
N ILE A 169 -5.44 9.09 3.25
CA ILE A 169 -5.85 9.11 4.66
C ILE A 169 -5.78 7.68 5.19
N ILE A 170 -5.05 7.50 6.28
CA ILE A 170 -4.88 6.21 6.97
C ILE A 170 -5.97 6.07 8.02
N GLY A 171 -6.79 5.04 7.92
CA GLY A 171 -7.77 4.69 8.93
C GLY A 171 -7.10 4.24 10.23
N THR A 172 -7.61 4.71 11.37
CA THR A 172 -7.05 4.36 12.69
C THR A 172 -8.12 3.76 13.59
N GLY A 173 -7.74 2.74 14.37
CA GLY A 173 -8.65 2.10 15.32
C GLY A 173 -8.11 0.79 15.88
N ASP A 174 -8.96 0.12 16.68
CA ASP A 174 -8.61 -1.13 17.34
C ASP A 174 -8.39 -2.30 16.38
N HIS A 175 -8.83 -2.17 15.12
CA HIS A 175 -8.66 -3.13 14.04
C HIS A 175 -7.24 -3.16 13.44
N GLN A 176 -6.39 -2.20 13.76
CA GLN A 176 -5.03 -2.17 13.23
C GLN A 176 -4.18 -3.30 13.83
N MET A 177 -3.34 -3.94 13.02
CA MET A 177 -2.47 -5.05 13.45
C MET A 177 -1.58 -4.66 14.65
N THR A 178 -1.18 -3.40 14.73
CA THR A 178 -0.45 -2.85 15.88
C THR A 178 -1.25 -2.97 17.20
N ASN A 179 -2.58 -2.94 17.14
CA ASN A 179 -3.45 -3.04 18.31
C ASN A 179 -3.96 -4.47 18.56
N ILE A 180 -3.94 -5.33 17.53
CA ILE A 180 -4.44 -6.71 17.59
C ILE A 180 -3.37 -7.67 18.11
N LEU A 181 -2.13 -7.55 17.59
CA LEU A 181 -1.05 -8.48 17.92
C LEU A 181 -0.56 -8.32 19.35
N THR A 182 -0.32 -9.44 19.99
CA THR A 182 0.30 -9.51 21.32
C THR A 182 1.76 -9.05 21.29
N PRO A 183 2.34 -8.66 22.43
CA PRO A 183 3.77 -8.33 22.51
C PRO A 183 4.67 -9.49 22.06
N GLU A 184 4.29 -10.73 22.34
CA GLU A 184 5.01 -11.95 21.99
C GLU A 184 5.02 -12.15 20.47
N GLU A 185 3.88 -11.97 19.80
CA GLU A 185 3.75 -12.06 18.35
C GLU A 185 4.59 -10.98 17.65
N LYS A 186 4.52 -9.73 18.11
CA LYS A 186 5.36 -8.63 17.60
C LYS A 186 6.84 -8.93 17.77
N LYS A 187 7.25 -9.44 18.93
CA LYS A 187 8.64 -9.81 19.18
C LYS A 187 9.11 -10.95 18.27
N ALA A 188 8.25 -11.94 18.04
CA ALA A 188 8.58 -13.04 17.13
C ALA A 188 8.76 -12.55 15.69
N GLU A 189 7.91 -11.64 15.24
CA GLU A 189 8.00 -11.07 13.89
C GLU A 189 9.21 -10.13 13.74
N ASP A 190 9.58 -9.36 14.76
CA ASP A 190 10.81 -8.56 14.79
C ASP A 190 12.08 -9.43 14.72
N ILE A 191 12.12 -10.53 15.47
CA ILE A 191 13.22 -11.51 15.40
C ILE A 191 13.30 -12.12 14.00
N TYR A 192 12.17 -12.50 13.43
CA TYR A 192 12.11 -13.04 12.08
C TYR A 192 12.62 -12.04 11.03
N LEU A 193 12.16 -10.79 11.09
CA LEU A 193 12.61 -9.72 10.21
C LEU A 193 14.14 -9.52 10.33
N LYS A 194 14.67 -9.40 11.54
CA LYS A 194 16.12 -9.23 11.77
C LYS A 194 16.94 -10.38 11.22
N SER A 195 16.45 -11.60 11.34
CA SER A 195 17.15 -12.80 10.82
C SER A 195 17.28 -12.82 9.29
N LYS A 196 16.42 -12.08 8.57
CA LYS A 196 16.50 -11.95 7.10
C LYS A 196 17.60 -11.00 6.62
N TYR A 197 18.04 -10.10 7.51
CA TYR A 197 18.97 -9.00 7.18
C TYR A 197 20.26 -9.02 8.04
N ALA A 198 20.50 -10.08 8.80
CA ALA A 198 21.69 -10.33 9.60
C ALA A 198 22.90 -10.71 8.74
#